data_f4db85462d841eaa0e77de7e70240a9e
#
_entry.id   f4db85462d841eaa0e77de7e70240a9e
#
_cell.length_a   1.000
_cell.length_b   1.000
_cell.length_c   1.000
_cell.angle_alpha   90.00
_cell.angle_beta   90.00
_cell.angle_gamma   90.00
#
_symmetry.space_group_name_H-M   'P 1'
#
loop_
_entity.id
_entity.type
_entity.pdbx_description
1 polymer ?
#
loop_
_entity_poly.entity_id
_entity_poly.type
_entity_poly.pdbx_seq_one_letter_code
_entity_poly.pdbx_strand_id
1 'polypeptide(L)'
;IGFRDGDILLSADDKSLERFDVDMLRAITEARTVKVNRQGEEVEIFLPEISLLDVAKDYPPFVEPLIPNVVDSVIVGMPFEQAGIRKGDELLAVNGKVINSWNTFLNTMAQLKETAEAENKNKAELTLVYSRDGICDTVSLKTDTLFMVGVTSKALADYKVTELEYGFFESFPAGVA
;
A
#
# COMPACT_ATOMS: atom_id res chain seq x y z
N ILE A 1 12.36 11.05 6.52
CA ILE A 1 12.33 11.49 5.13
C ILE A 1 11.00 12.23 4.93
N GLY A 2 10.91 13.25 4.09
CA GLY A 2 9.75 14.15 4.01
C GLY A 2 8.54 13.64 3.22
N PHE A 3 8.54 12.39 2.73
CA PHE A 3 7.39 11.78 2.02
C PHE A 3 6.17 11.59 2.93
N ARG A 4 4.99 11.61 2.33
CA ARG A 4 3.70 11.32 2.97
C ARG A 4 2.91 10.33 2.12
N ASP A 5 2.04 9.57 2.78
CA ASP A 5 1.11 8.69 2.09
C ASP A 5 0.24 9.50 1.11
N GLY A 6 0.16 9.02 -0.14
CA GLY A 6 -0.58 9.69 -1.21
C GLY A 6 0.22 10.71 -2.02
N ASP A 7 1.51 10.93 -1.75
CA ASP A 7 2.38 11.70 -2.62
C ASP A 7 2.51 11.00 -3.99
N ILE A 8 2.33 11.74 -5.07
CA ILE A 8 2.60 11.26 -6.42
C ILE A 8 4.01 11.71 -6.80
N LEU A 9 4.91 10.76 -7.02
CA LEU A 9 6.28 11.04 -7.40
C LEU A 9 6.33 11.64 -8.81
N LEU A 10 7.01 12.77 -8.99
CA LEU A 10 7.14 13.47 -10.27
C LEU A 10 8.55 13.35 -10.84
N SER A 11 9.57 13.71 -10.08
CA SER A 11 10.96 13.61 -10.51
C SER A 11 11.92 13.40 -9.33
N ALA A 12 13.07 12.83 -9.62
CA ALA A 12 14.24 12.73 -8.74
C ALA A 12 15.37 13.53 -9.36
N ASP A 13 15.77 14.63 -8.71
CA ASP A 13 16.54 15.72 -9.32
C ASP A 13 15.93 16.10 -10.68
N ASP A 14 16.68 15.96 -11.79
CA ASP A 14 16.22 16.28 -13.14
C ASP A 14 15.59 15.09 -13.89
N LYS A 15 15.51 13.89 -13.27
CA LYS A 15 14.98 12.68 -13.90
C LYS A 15 13.49 12.53 -13.62
N SER A 16 12.65 12.52 -14.66
CA SER A 16 11.21 12.24 -14.55
C SER A 16 10.95 10.81 -14.05
N LEU A 17 9.98 10.64 -13.15
CA LEU A 17 9.58 9.36 -12.57
C LEU A 17 8.21 8.96 -13.13
N GLU A 18 8.18 8.20 -14.21
CA GLU A 18 6.95 7.83 -14.93
C GLU A 18 6.44 6.44 -14.54
N ARG A 19 7.29 5.61 -13.94
CA ARG A 19 6.98 4.21 -13.62
C ARG A 19 7.48 3.86 -12.24
N PHE A 20 6.75 2.95 -11.60
CA PHE A 20 7.14 2.35 -10.33
C PHE A 20 7.96 1.07 -10.59
N ASP A 21 9.26 1.21 -10.73
CA ASP A 21 10.21 0.12 -11.01
C ASP A 21 11.53 0.30 -10.24
N VAL A 22 12.47 -0.60 -10.47
CA VAL A 22 13.80 -0.57 -9.80
C VAL A 22 14.59 0.68 -10.18
N ASP A 23 14.43 1.17 -11.41
CA ASP A 23 15.13 2.38 -11.87
C ASP A 23 14.60 3.64 -11.18
N MET A 24 13.30 3.68 -10.89
CA MET A 24 12.70 4.74 -10.04
C MET A 24 13.28 4.69 -8.63
N LEU A 25 13.32 3.50 -7.99
CA LEU A 25 13.88 3.36 -6.65
C LEU A 25 15.35 3.79 -6.60
N ARG A 26 16.14 3.38 -7.61
CA ARG A 26 17.53 3.82 -7.75
C ARG A 26 17.63 5.33 -7.91
N ALA A 27 16.83 5.92 -8.81
CA ALA A 27 16.83 7.35 -9.04
C ALA A 27 16.55 8.13 -7.76
N ILE A 28 15.57 7.69 -6.96
CA ILE A 28 15.25 8.33 -5.67
C ILE A 28 16.41 8.21 -4.68
N THR A 29 17.05 7.05 -4.59
CA THR A 29 18.16 6.85 -3.62
C THR A 29 19.44 7.60 -3.99
N GLU A 30 19.65 7.91 -5.28
CA GLU A 30 20.79 8.67 -5.77
C GLU A 30 20.53 10.19 -5.80
N ALA A 31 19.26 10.61 -5.73
CA ALA A 31 18.87 12.00 -5.81
C ALA A 31 19.11 12.77 -4.50
N ARG A 32 19.31 14.08 -4.63
CA ARG A 32 19.33 15.03 -3.52
C ARG A 32 17.95 15.60 -3.23
N THR A 33 17.13 15.70 -4.29
CA THR A 33 15.76 16.24 -4.19
C THR A 33 14.79 15.34 -4.96
N VAL A 34 13.58 15.21 -4.41
CA VAL A 34 12.47 14.57 -5.11
C VAL A 34 11.31 15.54 -5.13
N LYS A 35 10.73 15.75 -6.32
CA LYS A 35 9.50 16.51 -6.48
C LYS A 35 8.32 15.56 -6.45
N VAL A 36 7.31 15.94 -5.69
CA VAL A 36 6.06 15.19 -5.56
C VAL A 36 4.87 16.11 -5.78
N ASN A 37 3.78 15.55 -6.30
CA ASN A 37 2.48 16.22 -6.23
C ASN A 37 1.78 15.75 -4.94
N ARG A 38 1.57 16.68 -4.03
CA ARG A 38 0.89 16.48 -2.75
C ARG A 38 -0.45 17.23 -2.77
N GLN A 39 -1.53 16.50 -2.96
CA GLN A 39 -2.90 17.08 -2.98
C GLN A 39 -3.08 18.21 -4.02
N GLY A 40 -2.40 18.11 -5.17
CA GLY A 40 -2.45 19.11 -6.24
C GLY A 40 -1.35 20.16 -6.21
N GLU A 41 -0.55 20.22 -5.15
CA GLU A 41 0.60 21.12 -5.03
C GLU A 41 1.92 20.38 -5.29
N GLU A 42 2.84 21.02 -6.04
CA GLU A 42 4.19 20.51 -6.22
C GLU A 42 5.03 20.85 -4.98
N VAL A 43 5.59 19.82 -4.36
CA VAL A 43 6.43 19.94 -3.16
C VAL A 43 7.79 19.33 -3.45
N GLU A 44 8.86 20.06 -3.12
CA GLU A 44 10.23 19.57 -3.20
C GLU A 44 10.68 19.01 -1.84
N ILE A 45 11.17 17.78 -1.86
CA ILE A 45 11.65 17.05 -0.68
C ILE A 45 13.15 16.86 -0.80
N PHE A 46 13.89 17.39 0.17
CA PHE A 46 15.34 17.16 0.28
C PHE A 46 15.61 15.81 0.94
N LEU A 47 16.39 14.97 0.28
CA LEU A 47 16.73 13.65 0.78
C LEU A 47 18.10 13.69 1.48
N PRO A 48 18.27 13.01 2.63
CA PRO A 48 19.59 12.70 3.16
C PRO A 48 20.29 11.70 2.24
N GLU A 49 21.59 11.55 2.38
CA GLU A 49 22.31 10.44 1.71
C GLU A 49 21.70 9.10 2.16
N ILE A 50 21.09 8.38 1.23
CA ILE A 50 20.43 7.09 1.47
C ILE A 50 21.18 6.04 0.68
N SER A 51 21.62 4.97 1.35
CA SER A 51 22.21 3.83 0.65
C SER A 51 21.10 2.90 0.13
N LEU A 52 21.20 2.46 -1.12
CA LEU A 52 20.35 1.40 -1.68
C LEU A 52 20.33 0.14 -0.81
N LEU A 53 21.47 -0.18 -0.16
CA LEU A 53 21.58 -1.32 0.74
C LEU A 53 20.77 -1.13 2.03
N ASP A 54 20.64 0.09 2.52
CA ASP A 54 19.83 0.38 3.70
C ASP A 54 18.34 0.32 3.34
N VAL A 55 17.96 0.87 2.18
CA VAL A 55 16.60 0.78 1.65
C VAL A 55 16.16 -0.68 1.41
N ALA A 56 17.06 -1.53 0.90
CA ALA A 56 16.75 -2.93 0.62
C ALA A 56 16.62 -3.81 1.88
N LYS A 57 17.13 -3.36 3.02
CA LYS A 57 17.05 -4.08 4.31
C LYS A 57 15.81 -3.70 5.12
N ASP A 58 15.27 -2.50 4.90
CA ASP A 58 14.13 -2.02 5.65
C ASP A 58 12.81 -2.57 5.06
N TYR A 59 12.06 -3.26 5.91
CA TYR A 59 10.69 -3.64 5.60
C TYR A 59 9.75 -2.98 6.62
N PRO A 60 8.71 -2.28 6.21
CA PRO A 60 8.24 -2.06 4.83
C PRO A 60 9.18 -1.13 4.04
N PRO A 61 9.20 -1.25 2.69
CA PRO A 61 10.00 -0.39 1.83
C PRO A 61 9.59 1.07 2.03
N PHE A 62 10.55 2.00 1.99
CA PHE A 62 10.29 3.42 2.28
C PHE A 62 9.36 4.10 1.26
N VAL A 63 9.18 3.51 0.08
CA VAL A 63 8.22 3.90 -0.97
C VAL A 63 7.59 2.63 -1.54
N GLU A 64 6.28 2.57 -1.52
CA GLU A 64 5.50 1.48 -2.10
C GLU A 64 4.25 2.03 -2.81
N PRO A 65 3.70 1.32 -3.81
CA PRO A 65 2.47 1.75 -4.46
C PRO A 65 1.33 1.86 -3.46
N LEU A 66 0.60 2.98 -3.49
CA LEU A 66 -0.60 3.15 -2.68
C LEU A 66 -1.73 2.30 -3.27
N ILE A 67 -2.11 1.25 -2.58
CA ILE A 67 -3.25 0.42 -2.96
C ILE A 67 -4.48 0.95 -2.23
N PRO A 68 -5.57 1.28 -2.94
CA PRO A 68 -6.81 1.74 -2.30
C PRO A 68 -7.35 0.73 -1.28
N ASN A 69 -7.92 1.25 -0.19
CA ASN A 69 -8.51 0.50 0.91
C ASN A 69 -9.90 -0.08 0.57
N VAL A 70 -10.11 -0.47 -0.68
CA VAL A 70 -11.38 -1.01 -1.19
C VAL A 70 -11.30 -2.53 -1.33
N VAL A 71 -12.29 -3.22 -0.80
CA VAL A 71 -12.42 -4.68 -0.88
C VAL A 71 -12.72 -5.11 -2.31
N ASP A 72 -11.88 -5.97 -2.88
CA ASP A 72 -12.13 -6.60 -4.19
C ASP A 72 -12.87 -7.92 -4.05
N SER A 73 -12.49 -8.74 -3.08
CA SER A 73 -13.23 -9.98 -2.80
C SER A 73 -13.18 -10.36 -1.33
N VAL A 74 -14.13 -11.17 -0.91
CA VAL A 74 -14.19 -11.80 0.42
C VAL A 74 -14.20 -13.32 0.26
N ILE A 75 -13.52 -14.00 1.18
CA ILE A 75 -13.44 -15.47 1.18
C ILE A 75 -14.62 -16.02 1.97
N VAL A 76 -15.41 -16.89 1.35
CA VAL A 76 -16.58 -17.51 1.95
C VAL A 76 -16.20 -18.27 3.24
N GLY A 77 -16.98 -18.08 4.29
CA GLY A 77 -16.77 -18.69 5.60
C GLY A 77 -15.71 -17.99 6.48
N MET A 78 -15.05 -16.96 5.95
CA MET A 78 -14.08 -16.17 6.71
C MET A 78 -14.74 -15.00 7.48
N PRO A 79 -14.07 -14.45 8.52
CA PRO A 79 -14.68 -13.46 9.42
C PRO A 79 -15.30 -12.24 8.76
N PHE A 80 -14.71 -11.68 7.71
CA PHE A 80 -15.28 -10.50 7.03
C PHE A 80 -16.56 -10.84 6.27
N GLU A 81 -16.61 -12.00 5.61
CA GLU A 81 -17.84 -12.44 4.94
C GLU A 81 -18.97 -12.66 5.96
N GLN A 82 -18.66 -13.33 7.08
CA GLN A 82 -19.63 -13.55 8.17
C GLN A 82 -20.11 -12.25 8.82
N ALA A 83 -19.24 -11.23 8.85
CA ALA A 83 -19.58 -9.89 9.34
C ALA A 83 -20.36 -9.04 8.31
N GLY A 84 -20.61 -9.57 7.10
CA GLY A 84 -21.36 -8.91 6.05
C GLY A 84 -20.57 -7.94 5.20
N ILE A 85 -19.21 -7.94 5.28
CA ILE A 85 -18.32 -7.18 4.39
C ILE A 85 -18.40 -7.77 2.99
N ARG A 86 -18.37 -6.91 1.98
CA ARG A 86 -18.57 -7.27 0.58
C ARG A 86 -17.58 -6.56 -0.34
N LYS A 87 -17.47 -7.06 -1.56
CA LYS A 87 -16.79 -6.35 -2.65
C LYS A 87 -17.32 -4.93 -2.80
N GLY A 88 -16.41 -3.97 -2.91
CA GLY A 88 -16.70 -2.55 -3.05
C GLY A 88 -16.77 -1.78 -1.73
N ASP A 89 -16.77 -2.45 -0.58
CA ASP A 89 -16.67 -1.77 0.71
C ASP A 89 -15.31 -1.10 0.86
N GLU A 90 -15.30 0.14 1.32
CA GLU A 90 -14.09 0.88 1.65
C GLU A 90 -13.82 0.78 3.15
N LEU A 91 -12.62 0.29 3.52
CA LEU A 91 -12.21 0.12 4.91
C LEU A 91 -11.69 1.45 5.46
N LEU A 92 -12.37 2.04 6.45
CA LEU A 92 -12.06 3.39 6.95
C LEU A 92 -11.26 3.40 8.24
N ALA A 93 -11.53 2.48 9.17
CA ALA A 93 -10.78 2.37 10.41
C ALA A 93 -10.85 0.96 11.01
N VAL A 94 -9.79 0.56 11.71
CA VAL A 94 -9.72 -0.67 12.52
C VAL A 94 -9.33 -0.27 13.94
N ASN A 95 -10.17 -0.60 14.93
CA ASN A 95 -9.97 -0.24 16.35
C ASN A 95 -9.65 1.25 16.56
N GLY A 96 -10.30 2.14 15.79
CA GLY A 96 -10.10 3.58 15.84
C GLY A 96 -8.87 4.09 15.08
N LYS A 97 -8.01 3.21 14.56
CA LYS A 97 -6.88 3.58 13.70
C LYS A 97 -7.39 3.76 12.28
N VAL A 98 -7.19 4.95 11.70
CA VAL A 98 -7.60 5.29 10.34
C VAL A 98 -6.87 4.41 9.32
N ILE A 99 -7.62 3.91 8.35
CA ILE A 99 -7.13 3.15 7.20
C ILE A 99 -7.30 4.02 5.96
N ASN A 100 -6.18 4.50 5.42
CA ASN A 100 -6.15 5.33 4.21
C ASN A 100 -5.62 4.57 2.98
N SER A 101 -5.15 3.34 3.16
CA SER A 101 -4.66 2.46 2.10
C SER A 101 -4.76 1.01 2.52
N TRP A 102 -4.68 0.10 1.55
CA TRP A 102 -4.57 -1.32 1.82
C TRP A 102 -3.32 -1.69 2.62
N ASN A 103 -2.22 -0.99 2.34
CA ASN A 103 -0.95 -1.15 3.05
C ASN A 103 -1.12 -0.81 4.54
N THR A 104 -1.80 0.31 4.85
CA THR A 104 -2.13 0.69 6.24
C THR A 104 -3.01 -0.37 6.90
N PHE A 105 -3.97 -0.95 6.18
CA PHE A 105 -4.81 -2.04 6.68
C PHE A 105 -3.97 -3.28 7.04
N LEU A 106 -3.10 -3.75 6.13
CA LEU A 106 -2.24 -4.91 6.37
C LEU A 106 -1.30 -4.69 7.57
N ASN A 107 -0.67 -3.52 7.66
CA ASN A 107 0.19 -3.16 8.79
C ASN A 107 -0.58 -3.12 10.12
N THR A 108 -1.83 -2.64 10.10
CA THR A 108 -2.69 -2.61 11.27
C THR A 108 -3.08 -4.02 11.71
N MET A 109 -3.39 -4.90 10.76
CA MET A 109 -3.69 -6.31 11.06
C MET A 109 -2.48 -7.06 11.61
N ALA A 110 -1.26 -6.78 11.09
CA ALA A 110 -0.02 -7.34 11.63
C ALA A 110 0.21 -6.93 13.10
N GLN A 111 0.03 -5.65 13.43
CA GLN A 111 0.13 -5.16 14.80
C GLN A 111 -0.92 -5.77 15.75
N LEU A 112 -2.14 -5.98 15.25
CA LEU A 112 -3.19 -6.67 16.02
C LEU A 112 -2.82 -8.11 16.33
N LYS A 113 -2.23 -8.81 15.35
CA LYS A 113 -1.71 -10.16 15.53
C LYS A 113 -0.64 -10.20 16.60
N GLU A 114 0.41 -9.36 16.48
CA GLU A 114 1.51 -9.28 17.45
C GLU A 114 1.00 -9.04 18.88
N THR A 115 0.06 -8.11 19.02
CA THR A 115 -0.55 -7.79 20.32
C THR A 115 -1.30 -9.00 20.90
N ALA A 116 -2.11 -9.67 20.07
CA ALA A 116 -2.89 -10.83 20.51
C ALA A 116 -1.98 -12.02 20.88
N GLU A 117 -0.91 -12.26 20.12
CA GLU A 117 0.08 -13.29 20.40
C GLU A 117 0.83 -12.99 21.71
N ALA A 118 1.21 -11.75 21.97
CA ALA A 118 1.82 -11.34 23.23
C ALA A 118 0.91 -11.56 24.45
N GLU A 119 -0.41 -11.48 24.25
CA GLU A 119 -1.43 -11.76 25.24
C GLU A 119 -1.83 -13.26 25.30
N ASN A 120 -1.14 -14.15 24.58
CA ASN A 120 -1.45 -15.57 24.44
C ASN A 120 -2.88 -15.85 23.92
N LYS A 121 -3.42 -14.98 23.10
CA LYS A 121 -4.68 -15.14 22.38
C LYS A 121 -4.45 -15.80 21.03
N ASN A 122 -5.37 -16.65 20.61
CA ASN A 122 -5.32 -17.29 19.28
C ASN A 122 -6.23 -16.62 18.25
N LYS A 123 -6.83 -15.47 18.60
CA LYS A 123 -7.66 -14.62 17.75
C LYS A 123 -7.56 -13.19 18.24
N ALA A 124 -7.64 -12.24 17.32
CA ALA A 124 -7.76 -10.82 17.63
C ALA A 124 -9.23 -10.36 17.50
N GLU A 125 -9.67 -9.53 18.42
CA GLU A 125 -10.95 -8.82 18.31
C GLU A 125 -10.69 -7.49 17.59
N LEU A 126 -11.57 -7.13 16.66
CA LEU A 126 -11.47 -5.87 15.96
C LEU A 126 -12.85 -5.24 15.74
N THR A 127 -12.88 -3.93 15.80
CA THR A 127 -14.00 -3.09 15.38
C THR A 127 -13.61 -2.42 14.08
N LEU A 128 -14.32 -2.74 13.01
CA LEU A 128 -14.11 -2.21 11.67
C LEU A 128 -15.15 -1.14 11.38
N VAL A 129 -14.69 0.04 10.95
CA VAL A 129 -15.54 1.07 10.31
C VAL A 129 -15.30 0.96 8.81
N TYR A 130 -16.37 0.88 8.04
CA TYR A 130 -16.32 0.80 6.59
C TYR A 130 -17.38 1.69 5.95
N SER A 131 -17.22 2.03 4.68
CA SER A 131 -18.20 2.74 3.87
C SER A 131 -18.71 1.83 2.77
N ARG A 132 -20.01 1.81 2.55
CA ARG A 132 -20.70 1.16 1.44
C ARG A 132 -21.62 2.16 0.78
N ASP A 133 -21.42 2.40 -0.51
CA ASP A 133 -22.22 3.37 -1.28
C ASP A 133 -22.29 4.76 -0.61
N GLY A 134 -21.20 5.17 0.04
CA GLY A 134 -21.09 6.44 0.75
C GLY A 134 -21.73 6.45 2.16
N ILE A 135 -22.28 5.33 2.63
CA ILE A 135 -22.84 5.18 3.98
C ILE A 135 -21.82 4.47 4.86
N CYS A 136 -21.45 5.13 5.96
CA CYS A 136 -20.56 4.54 6.96
C CYS A 136 -21.32 3.61 7.90
N ASP A 137 -20.71 2.46 8.19
CA ASP A 137 -21.21 1.50 9.17
C ASP A 137 -20.06 0.92 10.00
N THR A 138 -20.40 0.26 11.09
CA THR A 138 -19.41 -0.31 12.02
C THR A 138 -19.80 -1.73 12.39
N VAL A 139 -18.82 -2.64 12.35
CA VAL A 139 -19.00 -4.02 12.76
C VAL A 139 -17.88 -4.48 13.68
N SER A 140 -18.23 -5.27 14.69
CA SER A 140 -17.26 -5.92 15.58
C SER A 140 -17.18 -7.40 15.24
N LEU A 141 -15.95 -7.91 15.10
CA LEU A 141 -15.70 -9.30 14.74
C LEU A 141 -14.39 -9.81 15.36
N LYS A 142 -14.14 -11.10 15.21
CA LYS A 142 -12.87 -11.75 15.58
C LYS A 142 -12.22 -12.31 14.33
N THR A 143 -10.90 -12.27 14.29
CA THR A 143 -10.12 -12.99 13.26
C THR A 143 -10.31 -14.51 13.39
N ASP A 144 -9.87 -15.25 12.39
CA ASP A 144 -9.66 -16.71 12.57
C ASP A 144 -8.43 -16.99 13.46
N THR A 145 -8.09 -18.26 13.62
CA THR A 145 -6.95 -18.70 14.43
C THR A 145 -5.58 -18.44 13.79
N LEU A 146 -5.54 -18.00 12.55
CA LEU A 146 -4.35 -17.54 11.83
C LEU A 146 -4.28 -16.00 11.76
N PHE A 147 -5.15 -15.32 12.51
CA PHE A 147 -5.31 -13.86 12.52
C PHE A 147 -5.72 -13.26 11.18
N MET A 148 -6.39 -14.05 10.33
CA MET A 148 -6.88 -13.61 9.04
C MET A 148 -8.35 -13.24 9.10
N VAL A 149 -8.77 -12.34 8.21
CA VAL A 149 -10.16 -11.90 8.07
C VAL A 149 -10.78 -12.32 6.73
N GLY A 150 -9.97 -12.81 5.79
CA GLY A 150 -10.44 -13.37 4.53
C GLY A 150 -10.92 -12.33 3.51
N VAL A 151 -10.06 -11.35 3.22
CA VAL A 151 -10.37 -10.26 2.29
C VAL A 151 -9.16 -10.00 1.37
N THR A 152 -9.42 -9.55 0.16
CA THR A 152 -8.38 -9.13 -0.80
C THR A 152 -8.68 -7.75 -1.37
N SER A 153 -7.61 -7.02 -1.74
CA SER A 153 -7.69 -5.84 -2.61
C SER A 153 -7.53 -6.25 -4.06
N LYS A 154 -7.77 -5.32 -4.98
CA LYS A 154 -7.34 -5.50 -6.37
C LYS A 154 -5.84 -5.72 -6.44
N ALA A 155 -5.40 -6.62 -7.32
CA ALA A 155 -3.98 -6.78 -7.61
C ALA A 155 -3.42 -5.51 -8.27
N LEU A 156 -2.12 -5.23 -8.08
CA LEU A 156 -1.46 -4.12 -8.76
C LEU A 156 -1.61 -4.19 -10.28
N ALA A 157 -1.66 -5.40 -10.85
CA ALA A 157 -1.89 -5.63 -12.28
C ALA A 157 -3.27 -5.15 -12.78
N ASP A 158 -4.25 -4.97 -11.89
CA ASP A 158 -5.58 -4.46 -12.25
C ASP A 158 -5.66 -2.93 -12.27
N TYR A 159 -4.60 -2.26 -11.81
CA TYR A 159 -4.42 -0.82 -12.01
C TYR A 159 -3.69 -0.61 -13.33
N LYS A 160 -3.99 0.49 -14.03
CA LYS A 160 -3.42 0.82 -15.35
C LYS A 160 -1.92 0.51 -15.42
N VAL A 161 -1.59 -0.65 -15.94
CA VAL A 161 -0.24 -1.00 -16.33
C VAL A 161 -0.04 -0.42 -17.72
N THR A 162 0.92 0.47 -17.90
CA THR A 162 1.30 0.93 -19.22
C THR A 162 2.09 -0.19 -19.89
N GLU A 163 1.50 -0.85 -20.88
CA GLU A 163 2.24 -1.77 -21.76
C GLU A 163 3.19 -0.93 -22.62
N LEU A 164 4.46 -1.22 -22.54
CA LEU A 164 5.48 -0.62 -23.39
C LEU A 164 5.77 -1.57 -24.55
N GLU A 165 5.30 -1.21 -25.71
CA GLU A 165 5.70 -1.88 -26.93
C GLU A 165 7.05 -1.32 -27.39
N TYR A 166 8.08 -2.16 -27.31
CA TYR A 166 9.40 -1.86 -27.91
C TYR A 166 9.45 -2.38 -29.33
N GLY A 167 9.83 -1.53 -30.26
CA GLY A 167 10.22 -1.98 -31.59
C GLY A 167 11.41 -2.94 -31.51
N PHE A 168 11.56 -3.82 -32.52
CA PHE A 168 12.61 -4.86 -32.51
C PHE A 168 14.02 -4.30 -32.23
N PHE A 169 14.33 -3.08 -32.69
CA PHE A 169 15.62 -2.43 -32.47
C PHE A 169 15.70 -1.69 -31.12
N GLU A 170 14.58 -1.33 -30.52
CA GLU A 170 14.51 -0.63 -29.22
C GLU A 170 14.55 -1.61 -28.05
N SER A 171 14.26 -2.88 -28.29
CA SER A 171 14.33 -3.93 -27.26
C SER A 171 15.78 -4.31 -26.88
N PHE A 172 16.76 -4.05 -27.73
CA PHE A 172 18.17 -4.35 -27.47
C PHE A 172 18.77 -3.55 -26.31
N PRO A 173 18.57 -2.22 -26.19
CA PRO A 173 19.06 -1.46 -25.03
C PRO A 173 18.30 -1.75 -23.75
N ALA A 174 17.01 -2.09 -23.85
CA ALA A 174 16.15 -2.34 -22.67
C ALA A 174 16.44 -3.68 -21.97
N GLY A 175 17.10 -4.63 -22.66
CA GLY A 175 17.48 -5.93 -22.10
C GLY A 175 18.90 -6.00 -21.53
N VAL A 176 19.68 -4.92 -21.59
CA VAL A 176 21.10 -4.87 -21.19
C VAL A 176 21.32 -3.89 -20.01
N ALA A 177 20.27 -3.27 -19.49
CA ALA A 177 20.33 -2.33 -18.36
C ALA A 177 20.07 -3.03 -17.01
#